data_733dcf69d6e4ff9178d8844890d8d3ca
#
_entry.id   733dcf69d6e4ff9178d8844890d8d3ca
#
_cell.length_a   1.000
_cell.length_b   1.000
_cell.length_c   1.000
_cell.angle_alpha   90.00
_cell.angle_beta   90.00
_cell.angle_gamma   90.00
#
_symmetry.space_group_name_H-M   'P 1'
#
loop_
_entity.id
_entity.type
_entity.pdbx_description
1 polymer ?
#
loop_
_entity_poly.entity_id
_entity_poly.type
_entity_poly.pdbx_seq_one_letter_code
_entity_poly.pdbx_strand_id
1 'polypeptide(L)'
;MFVTVIHRIHDPKGFQEAEAKALEAGLPASVALPIHAATRDHRLGICIWEGESVAAVREVVEGAVGLWADNEYSEMEVDGLTPQLRN
;
A
#
# COMPACT_ATOMS: atom_id res chain seq x y z
N MET A 1 -12.74 -2.28 -6.34
CA MET A 1 -11.87 -1.50 -7.22
C MET A 1 -10.43 -1.60 -6.77
N PHE A 2 -9.51 -1.40 -7.68
CA PHE A 2 -8.09 -1.35 -7.36
C PHE A 2 -7.63 0.09 -7.20
N VAL A 3 -6.76 0.31 -6.21
CA VAL A 3 -6.21 1.62 -5.90
C VAL A 3 -4.71 1.48 -5.78
N THR A 4 -3.97 2.24 -6.57
CA THR A 4 -2.52 2.34 -6.42
C THR A 4 -2.20 3.44 -5.44
N VAL A 5 -1.30 3.15 -4.51
CA VAL A 5 -0.78 4.14 -3.57
C VAL A 5 0.71 4.27 -3.77
N ILE A 6 1.15 5.48 -4.02
CA ILE A 6 2.57 5.79 -4.10
C ILE A 6 2.95 6.47 -2.79
N HIS A 7 3.89 5.86 -2.07
CA HIS A 7 4.38 6.36 -0.79
C HIS A 7 5.72 7.04 -1.00
N ARG A 8 5.78 8.34 -0.72
CA ARG A 8 7.06 9.05 -0.64
C ARG A 8 7.44 9.08 0.83
N ILE A 9 8.38 8.21 1.17
CA ILE A 9 8.69 7.87 2.56
C ILE A 9 9.78 8.79 3.08
N HIS A 10 9.47 9.56 4.12
CA HIS A 10 10.46 10.45 4.73
C HIS A 10 11.16 9.86 5.94
N ASP A 11 10.64 8.80 6.53
CA ASP A 11 11.29 8.04 7.58
C ASP A 11 11.13 6.54 7.31
N PRO A 12 12.10 5.92 6.63
CA PRO A 12 11.99 4.49 6.28
C PRO A 12 11.81 3.56 7.46
N LYS A 13 12.51 3.80 8.56
CA LYS A 13 12.39 2.94 9.74
C LYS A 13 11.02 3.06 10.37
N GLY A 14 10.53 4.27 10.57
CA GLY A 14 9.20 4.51 11.11
C GLY A 14 8.11 3.92 10.24
N PHE A 15 8.24 4.10 8.92
CA PHE A 15 7.28 3.54 7.96
C PHE A 15 7.24 2.01 8.06
N GLN A 16 8.40 1.35 8.04
CA GLN A 16 8.48 -0.11 8.09
C GLN A 16 7.88 -0.67 9.38
N GLU A 17 8.18 -0.05 10.50
CA GLU A 17 7.63 -0.47 11.79
C GLU A 17 6.11 -0.30 11.84
N ALA A 18 5.61 0.82 11.32
CA ALA A 18 4.18 1.09 11.29
C ALA A 18 3.44 0.14 10.33
N GLU A 19 4.01 -0.13 9.16
CA GLU A 19 3.45 -1.07 8.21
C GLU A 19 3.40 -2.48 8.79
N ALA A 20 4.48 -2.93 9.42
CA ALA A 20 4.54 -4.25 10.04
C ALA A 20 3.48 -4.39 11.13
N LYS A 21 3.28 -3.37 11.95
CA LYS A 21 2.24 -3.38 13.00
C LYS A 21 0.84 -3.48 12.39
N ALA A 22 0.58 -2.72 11.33
CA ALA A 22 -0.72 -2.74 10.68
C ALA A 22 -1.04 -4.11 10.08
N LEU A 23 -0.05 -4.73 9.41
CA LEU A 23 -0.22 -6.06 8.82
C LEU A 23 -0.37 -7.13 9.89
N GLU A 24 0.38 -7.03 10.99
CA GLU A 24 0.29 -7.97 12.10
C GLU A 24 -1.07 -7.90 12.79
N ALA A 25 -1.61 -6.70 12.95
CA ALA A 25 -2.93 -6.50 13.54
C ALA A 25 -4.06 -7.02 12.64
N GLY A 26 -3.78 -7.18 11.36
CA GLY A 26 -4.74 -7.61 10.36
C GLY A 26 -5.43 -6.42 9.69
N LEU A 27 -5.64 -6.54 8.39
CA LEU A 27 -6.35 -5.52 7.63
C LEU A 27 -7.86 -5.67 7.82
N PRO A 28 -8.62 -4.55 7.75
CA PRO A 28 -10.08 -4.65 7.74
C PRO A 28 -10.56 -5.56 6.61
N ALA A 29 -11.66 -6.28 6.84
CA ALA A 29 -12.21 -7.20 5.84
C ALA A 29 -12.61 -6.51 4.53
N SER A 30 -12.83 -5.19 4.57
CA SER A 30 -13.23 -4.39 3.42
C SER A 30 -12.11 -4.09 2.43
N VAL A 31 -10.86 -4.38 2.77
CA VAL A 31 -9.72 -4.09 1.91
C VAL A 31 -8.77 -5.29 1.84
N ALA A 32 -8.01 -5.35 0.75
CA ALA A 32 -6.95 -6.32 0.56
C ALA A 32 -5.74 -5.62 -0.04
N LEU A 33 -4.56 -6.16 0.25
CA LEU A 33 -3.30 -5.60 -0.23
C LEU A 33 -2.55 -6.66 -1.06
N PRO A 34 -2.92 -6.84 -2.33
CA PRO A 34 -2.27 -7.86 -3.16
C PRO A 34 -0.81 -7.59 -3.49
N ILE A 35 -0.40 -6.34 -3.55
CA ILE A 35 0.98 -6.00 -3.88
C ILE A 35 1.45 -4.85 -2.99
N HIS A 36 2.58 -5.04 -2.34
CA HIS A 36 3.32 -3.95 -1.73
C HIS A 36 4.80 -4.13 -2.05
N ALA A 37 5.43 -3.06 -2.48
CA ALA A 37 6.82 -3.06 -2.91
C ALA A 37 7.48 -1.74 -2.54
N ALA A 38 8.79 -1.75 -2.39
CA ALA A 38 9.55 -0.55 -2.10
C ALA A 38 10.90 -0.62 -2.79
N THR A 39 11.49 0.55 -3.01
CA THR A 39 12.87 0.65 -3.45
C THR A 39 13.81 0.12 -2.36
N ARG A 40 15.05 -0.19 -2.74
CA ARG A 40 16.02 -0.74 -1.77
C ARG A 40 16.31 0.18 -0.60
N ASP A 41 16.30 1.49 -0.85
CA ASP A 41 16.52 2.47 0.21
C ASP A 41 15.25 2.76 1.02
N HIS A 42 14.12 2.16 0.63
CA HIS A 42 12.81 2.33 1.27
C HIS A 42 12.32 3.78 1.29
N ARG A 43 12.77 4.59 0.34
CA ARG A 43 12.30 5.98 0.21
C ARG A 43 11.07 6.12 -0.67
N LEU A 44 10.81 5.12 -1.51
CA LEU A 44 9.65 5.08 -2.37
C LEU A 44 8.97 3.72 -2.23
N GLY A 45 7.68 3.72 -1.97
CA GLY A 45 6.87 2.51 -1.93
C GLY A 45 5.74 2.59 -2.93
N ILE A 46 5.33 1.44 -3.44
CA ILE A 46 4.16 1.31 -4.30
C ILE A 46 3.33 0.16 -3.78
N CYS A 47 2.06 0.44 -3.51
CA CYS A 47 1.12 -0.57 -3.08
C CYS A 47 -0.08 -0.58 -4.02
N ILE A 48 -0.60 -1.76 -4.31
CA ILE A 48 -1.88 -1.91 -4.99
C ILE A 48 -2.84 -2.51 -4.00
N TRP A 49 -3.92 -1.79 -3.77
CA TRP A 49 -4.97 -2.18 -2.84
C TRP A 49 -6.23 -2.54 -3.61
N GLU A 50 -7.02 -3.40 -3.03
CA GLU A 50 -8.39 -3.62 -3.46
C GLU A 50 -9.33 -3.17 -2.35
N GLY A 51 -10.33 -2.38 -2.70
CA GLY A 51 -11.27 -1.85 -1.73
C GLY A 51 -12.52 -1.30 -2.40
N GLU A 52 -13.43 -0.81 -1.59
CA GLU A 52 -14.72 -0.31 -2.04
C GLU A 52 -14.62 1.04 -2.74
N SER A 53 -13.66 1.86 -2.31
CA SER A 53 -13.44 3.20 -2.86
C SER A 53 -12.02 3.66 -2.56
N VAL A 54 -11.57 4.69 -3.27
CA VAL A 54 -10.30 5.35 -2.96
C VAL A 54 -10.31 5.87 -1.53
N ALA A 55 -11.41 6.46 -1.09
CA ALA A 55 -11.54 6.99 0.28
C ALA A 55 -11.38 5.89 1.34
N ALA A 56 -11.94 4.70 1.11
CA ALA A 56 -11.81 3.59 2.04
C ALA A 56 -10.36 3.13 2.17
N VAL A 57 -9.64 3.03 1.04
CA VAL A 57 -8.22 2.67 1.04
C VAL A 57 -7.39 3.76 1.73
N ARG A 58 -7.66 5.02 1.43
CA ARG A 58 -6.95 6.15 2.04
C ARG A 58 -7.08 6.13 3.56
N GLU A 59 -8.25 5.88 4.08
CA GLU A 59 -8.48 5.82 5.51
C GLU A 59 -7.60 4.78 6.19
N VAL A 60 -7.49 3.60 5.60
CA VAL A 60 -6.65 2.53 6.12
C VAL A 60 -5.17 2.90 6.02
N VAL A 61 -4.72 3.39 4.88
CA VAL A 61 -3.31 3.73 4.65
C VAL A 61 -2.87 4.89 5.54
N GLU A 62 -3.64 5.97 5.60
CA GLU A 62 -3.27 7.13 6.44
C GLU A 62 -3.28 6.77 7.91
N GLY A 63 -4.21 5.93 8.34
CA GLY A 63 -4.23 5.45 9.71
C GLY A 63 -3.02 4.61 10.08
N ALA A 64 -2.47 3.87 9.10
CA ALA A 64 -1.31 3.01 9.33
C ALA A 64 0.02 3.77 9.21
N VAL A 65 0.22 4.50 8.10
CA VAL A 65 1.55 5.04 7.76
C VAL A 65 1.55 6.54 7.41
N GLY A 66 0.45 7.23 7.63
CA GLY A 66 0.33 8.64 7.24
C GLY A 66 1.34 9.59 7.87
N LEU A 67 1.88 9.24 9.05
CA LEU A 67 2.90 10.04 9.72
C LEU A 67 4.29 9.92 9.09
N TRP A 68 4.51 8.87 8.27
CA TRP A 68 5.84 8.47 7.83
C TRP A 68 6.07 8.68 6.35
N ALA A 69 5.02 9.01 5.61
CA ALA A 69 5.10 9.15 4.16
C ALA A 69 4.02 10.10 3.65
N ASP A 70 4.31 10.74 2.52
CA ASP A 70 3.31 11.42 1.71
C ASP A 70 2.76 10.40 0.73
N ASN A 71 1.46 10.19 0.73
CA ASN A 71 0.81 9.14 -0.02
C ASN A 71 -0.08 9.71 -1.12
N GLU A 72 0.08 9.17 -2.32
CA GLU A 72 -0.69 9.56 -3.49
C GLU A 72 -1.55 8.39 -3.95
N TYR A 73 -2.83 8.64 -4.17
CA TYR A 73 -3.83 7.62 -4.45
C TYR A 73 -4.39 7.76 -5.85
N SER A 74 -4.52 6.64 -6.55
CA SER A 74 -5.11 6.62 -7.90
C SER A 74 -5.96 5.37 -8.08
N GLU A 75 -7.18 5.57 -8.57
CA GLU A 75 -8.02 4.44 -8.98
C GLU A 75 -7.42 3.81 -10.24
N MET A 76 -7.38 2.50 -10.28
CA MET A 76 -6.76 1.74 -11.35
C MET A 76 -7.69 0.68 -11.90
N GLU A 77 -7.61 0.43 -13.20
CA GLU A 77 -8.14 -0.78 -13.79
C GLU A 77 -7.01 -1.79 -13.91
N VAL A 78 -7.28 -3.01 -13.49
CA VAL A 78 -6.32 -4.10 -13.63
C VAL A 78 -6.78 -4.98 -14.79
N ASP A 79 -6.05 -4.90 -15.90
CA ASP A 79 -6.40 -5.64 -17.11
C ASP A 79 -5.97 -7.11 -17.04
N GLY A 80 -5.07 -7.44 -16.15
CA GLY A 80 -4.64 -8.81 -15.96
C GLY A 80 -3.61 -8.96 -14.88
N LEU A 81 -3.64 -10.09 -14.20
CA LEU A 81 -2.62 -10.52 -13.25
C LEU A 81 -2.09 -11.85 -13.75
N THR A 82 -0.94 -11.81 -14.39
CA THR A 82 -0.34 -13.00 -14.96
C THR A 82 0.98 -13.28 -14.27
N PRO A 83 1.22 -14.50 -13.82
CA PRO A 83 2.52 -14.87 -13.27
C PRO A 83 3.62 -14.59 -14.28
N GLN A 84 4.68 -13.92 -13.87
CA GLN A 84 5.69 -13.42 -14.78
C GLN A 84 6.97 -14.25 -14.79
N LEU A 85 7.45 -14.61 -13.65
CA LEU A 85 8.72 -15.35 -13.57
C LEU A 85 8.45 -16.82 -13.34
N ARG A 86 8.63 -17.59 -14.38
CA ARG A 86 8.48 -19.02 -14.34
C ARG A 86 9.83 -19.67 -14.49
N ASN A 87 10.18 -20.44 -13.53
CA ASN A 87 11.45 -21.18 -13.56
C ASN A 87 11.20 -22.66 -13.67
#